data_51c78d76b24c567dd01f420c26d1e85c
#
_entry.id   51c78d76b24c567dd01f420c26d1e85c
#
_cell.length_a   1.000
_cell.length_b   1.000
_cell.length_c   1.000
_cell.angle_alpha   90.00
_cell.angle_beta   90.00
_cell.angle_gamma   90.00
#
_symmetry.space_group_name_H-M   'P 1'
#
loop_
_entity.id
_entity.type
_entity.pdbx_description
1 polymer ?
#
loop_
_entity_poly.entity_id
_entity_poly.type
_entity_poly.pdbx_seq_one_letter_code
_entity_poly.pdbx_strand_id
1 'polypeptide(L)'
;YLPQESSIFRGLTVRENVLAALQQNTSLDKEAINSKMINLLKEFRLDSFSDTKGIKLSGGERRRTEIARALASDPKFILLDEPFAGIDPIAVTDLKKIISKLNKKNIGVLISDHNVRDTMNICNRVLIVNKGEIIADGHPAEISDDPLVKEVYLGENFN
;
A
#
# COMPACT_ATOMS: atom_id res chain seq x y z
N TYR A 1 7.09 -1.74 -7.07
CA TYR A 1 5.85 -2.51 -7.28
C TYR A 1 5.60 -3.47 -6.12
N LEU A 2 4.39 -3.43 -5.55
CA LEU A 2 3.92 -4.40 -4.57
C LEU A 2 2.80 -5.25 -5.20
N PRO A 3 3.05 -6.54 -5.48
CA PRO A 3 2.05 -7.45 -6.03
C PRO A 3 0.95 -7.76 -5.00
N GLN A 4 -0.16 -8.30 -5.49
CA GLN A 4 -1.25 -8.83 -4.66
C GLN A 4 -0.74 -9.96 -3.76
N GLU A 5 0.07 -10.87 -4.30
CA GLU A 5 0.67 -11.94 -3.53
C GLU A 5 1.76 -11.42 -2.58
N SER A 6 1.82 -12.03 -1.39
CA SER A 6 2.77 -11.61 -0.37
C SER A 6 4.22 -11.82 -0.79
N SER A 7 4.99 -10.73 -0.78
CA SER A 7 6.41 -10.69 -1.12
C SER A 7 7.34 -10.76 0.09
N ILE A 8 6.79 -10.94 1.32
CA ILE A 8 7.58 -10.96 2.54
C ILE A 8 8.49 -12.20 2.63
N PHE A 9 9.68 -12.04 3.15
CA PHE A 9 10.55 -13.16 3.51
C PHE A 9 10.04 -13.82 4.80
N ARG A 10 9.33 -14.92 4.66
CA ARG A 10 8.60 -15.60 5.75
C ARG A 10 9.50 -16.06 6.90
N GLY A 11 10.73 -16.46 6.60
CA GLY A 11 11.72 -16.93 7.59
C GLY A 11 12.41 -15.83 8.36
N LEU A 12 12.39 -14.60 7.83
CA LEU A 12 12.99 -13.43 8.45
C LEU A 12 12.00 -12.71 9.37
N THR A 13 12.51 -12.01 10.38
CA THR A 13 11.73 -11.10 11.21
C THR A 13 11.31 -9.85 10.41
N VAL A 14 10.40 -9.05 10.96
CA VAL A 14 10.01 -7.75 10.38
C VAL A 14 11.24 -6.86 10.21
N ARG A 15 12.06 -6.74 11.25
CA ARG A 15 13.31 -5.98 11.24
C ARG A 15 14.24 -6.45 10.12
N GLU A 16 14.49 -7.76 10.02
CA GLU A 16 15.36 -8.33 9.00
C GLU A 16 14.80 -8.14 7.59
N ASN A 17 13.49 -8.19 7.41
CA ASN A 17 12.84 -7.89 6.14
C ASN A 17 13.11 -6.45 5.67
N VAL A 18 12.99 -5.46 6.56
CA VAL A 18 13.27 -4.06 6.25
C VAL A 18 14.77 -3.85 6.05
N LEU A 19 15.60 -4.45 6.91
CA LEU A 19 17.05 -4.35 6.84
C LEU A 19 17.60 -4.90 5.52
N ALA A 20 17.10 -6.04 5.05
CA ALA A 20 17.50 -6.64 3.77
C ALA A 20 17.27 -5.70 2.58
N ALA A 21 16.19 -4.92 2.61
CA ALA A 21 15.94 -3.91 1.58
C ALA A 21 16.86 -2.69 1.70
N LEU A 22 17.13 -2.23 2.91
CA LEU A 22 18.03 -1.09 3.16
C LEU A 22 19.48 -1.39 2.76
N GLN A 23 19.94 -2.62 2.99
CA GLN A 23 21.30 -3.05 2.65
C GLN A 23 21.58 -3.09 1.15
N GLN A 24 20.55 -3.08 0.30
CA GLN A 24 20.73 -2.95 -1.15
C GLN A 24 21.15 -1.53 -1.56
N ASN A 25 20.95 -0.53 -0.70
CA ASN A 25 21.41 0.83 -0.95
C ASN A 25 22.85 0.99 -0.48
N THR A 26 23.79 0.83 -1.40
CA THR A 26 25.23 0.88 -1.14
C THR A 26 25.76 2.26 -0.75
N SER A 27 24.96 3.31 -0.85
CA SER A 27 25.33 4.69 -0.47
C SER A 27 25.13 4.97 1.02
N LEU A 28 24.45 4.10 1.77
CA LEU A 28 24.18 4.28 3.20
C LEU A 28 25.23 3.55 4.05
N ASP A 29 25.74 4.22 5.07
CA ASP A 29 26.53 3.58 6.11
C ASP A 29 25.65 2.84 7.13
N LYS A 30 26.30 2.11 8.06
CA LYS A 30 25.60 1.31 9.06
C LYS A 30 24.68 2.12 9.98
N GLU A 31 25.09 3.33 10.34
CA GLU A 31 24.32 4.20 11.24
C GLU A 31 23.09 4.75 10.54
N ALA A 32 23.22 5.19 9.29
CA ALA A 32 22.13 5.65 8.46
C ALA A 32 21.12 4.52 8.19
N ILE A 33 21.59 3.30 7.88
CA ILE A 33 20.73 2.12 7.71
C ILE A 33 19.94 1.85 8.99
N ASN A 34 20.59 1.83 10.16
CA ASN A 34 19.92 1.55 11.43
C ASN A 34 18.89 2.64 11.78
N SER A 35 19.25 3.90 11.62
CA SER A 35 18.34 5.03 11.85
C SER A 35 17.12 4.98 10.92
N LYS A 36 17.32 4.72 9.64
CA LYS A 36 16.24 4.59 8.66
C LYS A 36 15.34 3.39 8.95
N MET A 37 15.91 2.26 9.32
CA MET A 37 15.16 1.08 9.75
C MET A 37 14.24 1.39 10.93
N ILE A 38 14.77 2.00 12.00
CA ILE A 38 13.97 2.36 13.18
C ILE A 38 12.83 3.31 12.80
N ASN A 39 13.11 4.30 11.95
CA ASN A 39 12.10 5.25 11.50
C ASN A 39 10.99 4.57 10.70
N LEU A 40 11.34 3.67 9.77
CA LEU A 40 10.36 2.90 9.02
C LEU A 40 9.51 2.00 9.93
N LEU A 41 10.13 1.29 10.89
CA LEU A 41 9.39 0.45 11.83
C LEU A 41 8.37 1.26 12.63
N LYS A 42 8.75 2.42 13.15
CA LYS A 42 7.86 3.32 13.89
C LYS A 42 6.75 3.89 13.00
N GLU A 43 7.10 4.38 11.83
CA GLU A 43 6.15 4.99 10.89
C GLU A 43 5.03 4.03 10.49
N PHE A 44 5.39 2.77 10.27
CA PHE A 44 4.46 1.70 9.87
C PHE A 44 3.87 0.94 11.07
N ARG A 45 4.11 1.39 12.32
CA ARG A 45 3.65 0.75 13.55
C ARG A 45 4.04 -0.73 13.62
N LEU A 46 5.29 -1.01 13.31
CA LEU A 46 5.89 -2.34 13.27
C LEU A 46 6.89 -2.56 14.40
N ASP A 47 7.16 -1.55 15.22
CA ASP A 47 8.14 -1.58 16.30
C ASP A 47 7.84 -2.69 17.32
N SER A 48 6.58 -2.86 17.71
CA SER A 48 6.12 -3.93 18.61
C SER A 48 6.23 -5.34 18.02
N PHE A 49 6.32 -5.47 16.70
CA PHE A 49 6.44 -6.74 15.98
C PHE A 49 7.82 -6.94 15.34
N SER A 50 8.78 -6.07 15.64
CA SER A 50 10.08 -6.02 14.95
C SER A 50 10.81 -7.34 14.92
N ASP A 51 10.70 -8.14 15.98
CA ASP A 51 11.35 -9.43 16.13
C ASP A 51 10.43 -10.64 15.80
N THR A 52 9.20 -10.35 15.33
CA THR A 52 8.27 -11.39 14.88
C THR A 52 8.62 -11.84 13.47
N LYS A 53 8.69 -13.17 13.25
CA LYS A 53 8.92 -13.73 11.91
C LYS A 53 7.74 -13.50 10.98
N GLY A 54 8.04 -13.26 9.70
CA GLY A 54 7.05 -12.97 8.65
C GLY A 54 5.92 -13.99 8.54
N ILE A 55 6.22 -15.26 8.80
CA ILE A 55 5.22 -16.33 8.77
C ILE A 55 4.12 -16.18 9.85
N LYS A 56 4.40 -15.49 10.95
CA LYS A 56 3.48 -15.31 12.09
C LYS A 56 2.66 -14.01 12.01
N LEU A 57 2.92 -13.16 11.02
CA LEU A 57 2.24 -11.88 10.87
C LEU A 57 0.81 -12.05 10.36
N SER A 58 -0.11 -11.25 10.89
CA SER A 58 -1.44 -11.03 10.30
C SER A 58 -1.34 -10.43 8.90
N GLY A 59 -2.42 -10.45 8.12
CA GLY A 59 -2.47 -9.84 6.78
C GLY A 59 -2.07 -8.37 6.80
N GLY A 60 -2.63 -7.59 7.74
CA GLY A 60 -2.33 -6.17 7.86
C GLY A 60 -0.90 -5.85 8.29
N GLU A 61 -0.33 -6.60 9.25
CA GLU A 61 1.07 -6.46 9.66
C GLU A 61 2.03 -6.80 8.51
N ARG A 62 1.70 -7.87 7.78
CA ARG A 62 2.45 -8.29 6.61
C ARG A 62 2.46 -7.21 5.54
N ARG A 63 1.30 -6.66 5.19
CA ARG A 63 1.19 -5.61 4.16
C ARG A 63 1.93 -4.34 4.57
N ARG A 64 1.86 -3.93 5.83
CA ARG A 64 2.65 -2.81 6.36
C ARG A 64 4.16 -3.05 6.25
N THR A 65 4.61 -4.27 6.53
CA THR A 65 6.02 -4.65 6.40
C THR A 65 6.49 -4.61 4.94
N GLU A 66 5.67 -5.06 4.01
CA GLU A 66 5.95 -5.00 2.56
C GLU A 66 6.09 -3.57 2.05
N ILE A 67 5.19 -2.68 2.48
CA ILE A 67 5.27 -1.26 2.12
C ILE A 67 6.52 -0.61 2.75
N ALA A 68 6.82 -0.88 4.01
CA ALA A 68 8.03 -0.38 4.66
C ALA A 68 9.30 -0.82 3.91
N ARG A 69 9.36 -2.07 3.44
CA ARG A 69 10.43 -2.56 2.57
C ARG A 69 10.53 -1.80 1.25
N ALA A 70 9.40 -1.59 0.59
CA ALA A 70 9.38 -0.86 -0.67
C ALA A 70 9.90 0.58 -0.50
N LEU A 71 9.59 1.22 0.63
CA LEU A 71 10.03 2.58 0.93
C LEU A 71 11.52 2.66 1.37
N ALA A 72 12.14 1.54 1.66
CA ALA A 72 13.56 1.49 2.02
C ALA A 72 14.47 2.06 0.91
N SER A 73 14.04 1.97 -0.36
CA SER A 73 14.77 2.47 -1.53
C SER A 73 14.48 3.94 -1.88
N ASP A 74 13.74 4.69 -1.04
CA ASP A 74 13.32 6.08 -1.28
C ASP A 74 12.64 6.28 -2.66
N PRO A 75 11.61 5.51 -3.00
CA PRO A 75 10.98 5.61 -4.30
C PRO A 75 10.22 6.94 -4.44
N LYS A 76 10.22 7.49 -5.65
CA LYS A 76 9.36 8.64 -6.00
C LYS A 76 7.93 8.20 -6.29
N PHE A 77 7.74 6.92 -6.60
CA PHE A 77 6.46 6.35 -6.99
C PHE A 77 6.33 4.89 -6.54
N ILE A 78 5.14 4.48 -6.10
CA ILE A 78 4.83 3.11 -5.68
C ILE A 78 3.55 2.62 -6.36
N LEU A 79 3.59 1.38 -6.87
CA LEU A 79 2.40 0.68 -7.38
C LEU A 79 1.96 -0.36 -6.36
N LEU A 80 0.69 -0.32 -5.99
CA LEU A 80 0.05 -1.23 -5.05
C LEU A 80 -1.04 -2.02 -5.78
N ASP A 81 -0.85 -3.31 -5.89
CA ASP A 81 -1.81 -4.21 -6.51
C ASP A 81 -2.66 -4.87 -5.44
N GLU A 82 -3.96 -4.65 -5.50
CA GLU A 82 -4.97 -5.09 -4.52
C GLU A 82 -4.49 -4.99 -3.06
N PRO A 83 -4.10 -3.78 -2.59
CA PRO A 83 -3.45 -3.64 -1.28
C PRO A 83 -4.35 -4.01 -0.10
N PHE A 84 -5.65 -4.08 -0.29
CA PHE A 84 -6.64 -4.36 0.76
C PHE A 84 -7.14 -5.81 0.73
N ALA A 85 -6.75 -6.62 -0.25
CA ALA A 85 -7.21 -8.00 -0.38
C ALA A 85 -6.79 -8.87 0.80
N GLY A 86 -7.73 -9.61 1.37
CA GLY A 86 -7.47 -10.56 2.47
C GLY A 86 -7.04 -9.93 3.79
N ILE A 87 -7.32 -8.65 4.00
CA ILE A 87 -7.01 -7.89 5.21
C ILE A 87 -8.30 -7.59 5.97
N ASP A 88 -8.26 -7.63 7.30
CA ASP A 88 -9.42 -7.27 8.13
C ASP A 88 -9.76 -5.77 8.03
N PRO A 89 -11.04 -5.37 8.24
CA PRO A 89 -11.50 -3.99 8.05
C PRO A 89 -10.77 -2.94 8.91
N ILE A 90 -10.33 -3.32 10.12
CA ILE A 90 -9.60 -2.41 11.02
C ILE A 90 -8.22 -2.13 10.44
N ALA A 91 -7.53 -3.18 10.00
CA ALA A 91 -6.21 -3.04 9.38
C ALA A 91 -6.29 -2.33 8.02
N VAL A 92 -7.37 -2.50 7.23
CA VAL A 92 -7.62 -1.70 6.02
C VAL A 92 -7.69 -0.21 6.34
N THR A 93 -8.42 0.16 7.39
CA THR A 93 -8.52 1.57 7.81
C THR A 93 -7.15 2.16 8.18
N ASP A 94 -6.33 1.41 8.89
CA ASP A 94 -4.97 1.86 9.24
C ASP A 94 -4.06 1.92 8.00
N LEU A 95 -4.18 0.98 7.09
CA LEU A 95 -3.41 0.96 5.85
C LEU A 95 -3.75 2.17 4.94
N LYS A 96 -5.04 2.53 4.84
CA LYS A 96 -5.47 3.74 4.13
C LYS A 96 -4.82 5.01 4.69
N LYS A 97 -4.75 5.15 6.02
CA LYS A 97 -4.07 6.28 6.67
C LYS A 97 -2.57 6.31 6.33
N ILE A 98 -1.94 5.16 6.25
CA ILE A 98 -0.52 5.04 5.87
C ILE A 98 -0.34 5.48 4.42
N ILE A 99 -1.14 4.94 3.49
CA ILE A 99 -1.07 5.29 2.06
C ILE A 99 -1.30 6.79 1.84
N SER A 100 -2.29 7.38 2.50
CA SER A 100 -2.56 8.83 2.41
C SER A 100 -1.38 9.69 2.90
N LYS A 101 -0.57 9.19 3.84
CA LYS A 101 0.65 9.88 4.29
C LYS A 101 1.77 9.85 3.25
N LEU A 102 1.83 8.84 2.39
CA LEU A 102 2.85 8.76 1.33
C LEU A 102 2.70 9.91 0.35
N ASN A 103 1.48 10.26 -0.02
CA ASN A 103 1.21 11.41 -0.88
C ASN A 103 1.72 12.74 -0.25
N LYS A 104 1.54 12.91 1.07
CA LYS A 104 2.07 14.09 1.79
C LYS A 104 3.60 14.16 1.80
N LYS A 105 4.28 13.04 1.53
CA LYS A 105 5.74 12.94 1.38
C LYS A 105 6.21 13.08 -0.07
N ASN A 106 5.33 13.53 -0.98
CA ASN A 106 5.60 13.62 -2.40
C ASN A 106 5.95 12.27 -3.06
N ILE A 107 5.43 11.17 -2.51
CA ILE A 107 5.52 9.85 -3.14
C ILE A 107 4.22 9.63 -3.92
N GLY A 108 4.33 9.47 -5.23
CA GLY A 108 3.20 9.10 -6.08
C GLY A 108 2.74 7.67 -5.76
N VAL A 109 1.42 7.46 -5.68
CA VAL A 109 0.85 6.13 -5.42
C VAL A 109 -0.15 5.80 -6.50
N LEU A 110 0.04 4.67 -7.17
CA LEU A 110 -0.95 4.05 -8.04
C LEU A 110 -1.50 2.81 -7.33
N ILE A 111 -2.82 2.70 -7.28
CA ILE A 111 -3.53 1.56 -6.68
C ILE A 111 -4.39 0.92 -7.76
N SER A 112 -4.24 -0.38 -7.99
CA SER A 112 -5.22 -1.21 -8.66
C SER A 112 -6.01 -1.98 -7.60
N ASP A 113 -7.33 -1.89 -7.61
CA ASP A 113 -8.18 -2.62 -6.67
C ASP A 113 -9.59 -2.75 -7.24
N HIS A 114 -10.24 -3.84 -6.95
CA HIS A 114 -11.65 -4.08 -7.29
C HIS A 114 -12.61 -3.54 -6.21
N ASN A 115 -12.11 -3.21 -5.02
CA ASN A 115 -12.89 -2.57 -3.96
C ASN A 115 -12.95 -1.05 -4.19
N VAL A 116 -13.92 -0.65 -5.02
CA VAL A 116 -14.11 0.74 -5.46
C VAL A 116 -14.26 1.70 -4.29
N ARG A 117 -15.15 1.37 -3.32
CA ARG A 117 -15.44 2.24 -2.18
C ARG A 117 -14.19 2.53 -1.35
N ASP A 118 -13.40 1.50 -1.07
CA ASP A 118 -12.19 1.65 -0.27
C ASP A 118 -11.13 2.44 -0.99
N THR A 119 -11.00 2.23 -2.31
CA THR A 119 -9.99 2.89 -3.14
C THR A 119 -10.35 4.35 -3.42
N MET A 120 -11.60 4.65 -3.80
CA MET A 120 -12.05 6.02 -4.07
C MET A 120 -11.85 6.97 -2.87
N ASN A 121 -12.02 6.47 -1.65
CA ASN A 121 -11.88 7.27 -0.42
C ASN A 121 -10.46 7.82 -0.17
N ILE A 122 -9.44 7.31 -0.85
CA ILE A 122 -8.04 7.71 -0.64
C ILE A 122 -7.36 8.24 -1.91
N CYS A 123 -8.02 8.16 -3.05
CA CYS A 123 -7.49 8.59 -4.34
C CYS A 123 -7.85 10.05 -4.65
N ASN A 124 -6.94 10.76 -5.33
CA ASN A 124 -7.19 12.09 -5.87
C ASN A 124 -7.75 12.03 -7.29
N ARG A 125 -7.47 10.94 -8.01
CA ARG A 125 -7.91 10.67 -9.38
C ARG A 125 -8.20 9.19 -9.50
N VAL A 126 -9.26 8.84 -10.21
CA VAL A 126 -9.71 7.48 -10.45
C VAL A 126 -9.84 7.23 -11.94
N LEU A 127 -9.41 6.06 -12.37
CA LEU A 127 -9.58 5.55 -13.72
C LEU A 127 -10.39 4.26 -13.61
N ILE A 128 -11.50 4.17 -14.33
CA ILE A 128 -12.29 2.94 -14.45
C ILE A 128 -11.92 2.27 -15.75
N VAL A 129 -11.46 1.03 -15.65
CA VAL A 129 -11.07 0.20 -16.80
C VAL A 129 -12.11 -0.91 -16.98
N ASN A 130 -12.65 -1.03 -18.17
CA ASN A 130 -13.56 -2.11 -18.56
C ASN A 130 -13.13 -2.68 -19.90
N LYS A 131 -12.99 -4.00 -20.00
CA LYS A 131 -12.60 -4.73 -21.23
C LYS A 131 -11.36 -4.16 -21.93
N GLY A 132 -10.39 -3.64 -21.14
CA GLY A 132 -9.14 -3.07 -21.66
C GLY A 132 -9.22 -1.60 -22.08
N GLU A 133 -10.37 -0.95 -21.92
CA GLU A 133 -10.58 0.48 -22.23
C GLU A 133 -10.84 1.29 -20.97
N ILE A 134 -10.37 2.53 -20.95
CA ILE A 134 -10.69 3.49 -19.89
C ILE A 134 -12.07 4.07 -20.22
N ILE A 135 -13.07 3.74 -19.40
CA ILE A 135 -14.44 4.22 -19.58
C ILE A 135 -14.75 5.48 -18.76
N ALA A 136 -13.97 5.77 -17.73
CA ALA A 136 -14.08 7.00 -16.96
C ALA A 136 -12.72 7.38 -16.36
N ASP A 137 -12.46 8.69 -16.23
CA ASP A 137 -11.24 9.28 -15.70
C ASP A 137 -11.58 10.63 -15.06
N GLY A 138 -11.37 10.77 -13.74
CA GLY A 138 -11.71 12.01 -13.05
C GLY A 138 -11.55 11.95 -11.55
N HIS A 139 -12.10 12.96 -10.88
CA HIS A 139 -12.15 12.99 -9.42
C HIS A 139 -13.15 11.93 -8.88
N PRO A 140 -12.86 11.28 -7.73
CA PRO A 140 -13.74 10.24 -7.16
C PRO A 140 -15.22 10.62 -7.09
N ALA A 141 -15.54 11.86 -6.71
CA ALA A 141 -16.93 12.33 -6.62
C ALA A 141 -17.62 12.37 -8.00
N GLU A 142 -16.91 12.75 -9.06
CA GLU A 142 -17.45 12.78 -10.43
C GLU A 142 -17.66 11.37 -10.95
N ILE A 143 -16.69 10.49 -10.69
CA ILE A 143 -16.73 9.08 -11.12
C ILE A 143 -17.87 8.31 -10.42
N SER A 144 -18.11 8.58 -9.13
CA SER A 144 -19.21 7.92 -8.40
C SER A 144 -20.61 8.29 -8.91
N ASP A 145 -20.73 9.46 -9.54
CA ASP A 145 -22.00 9.96 -10.09
C ASP A 145 -22.19 9.64 -11.57
N ASP A 146 -21.14 9.15 -12.26
CA ASP A 146 -21.18 8.82 -13.67
C ASP A 146 -22.18 7.68 -13.96
N PRO A 147 -23.20 7.89 -14.84
CA PRO A 147 -24.20 6.88 -15.14
C PRO A 147 -23.62 5.60 -15.74
N LEU A 148 -22.59 5.71 -16.61
CA LEU A 148 -21.94 4.56 -17.23
C LEU A 148 -21.18 3.73 -16.19
N VAL A 149 -20.50 4.39 -15.26
CA VAL A 149 -19.80 3.72 -14.16
C VAL A 149 -20.78 3.01 -13.23
N LYS A 150 -21.93 3.63 -12.92
CA LYS A 150 -22.99 3.01 -12.13
C LYS A 150 -23.54 1.78 -12.82
N GLU A 151 -23.85 1.87 -14.11
CA GLU A 151 -24.39 0.75 -14.89
C GLU A 151 -23.42 -0.44 -14.98
N VAL A 152 -22.15 -0.16 -15.32
CA VAL A 152 -21.17 -1.19 -15.69
C VAL A 152 -20.43 -1.77 -14.49
N TYR A 153 -20.24 -0.98 -13.43
CA TYR A 153 -19.29 -1.33 -12.36
C TYR A 153 -19.84 -1.22 -10.93
N LEU A 154 -20.59 -0.17 -10.61
CA LEU A 154 -21.00 0.10 -9.23
C LEU A 154 -22.33 -0.56 -8.85
N GLY A 155 -23.22 -0.77 -9.84
CA GLY A 155 -24.60 -1.16 -9.61
C GLY A 155 -25.47 0.01 -9.11
N GLU A 156 -26.81 -0.12 -9.25
CA GLU A 156 -27.79 0.95 -8.97
C GLU A 156 -27.83 1.42 -7.49
N ASN A 157 -27.31 0.62 -6.56
CA ASN A 157 -27.36 0.87 -5.11
C ASN A 157 -26.03 1.34 -4.51
N PHE A 158 -25.13 1.88 -5.30
CA PHE A 158 -23.87 2.42 -4.82
C PHE A 158 -24.07 3.84 -4.25
N ASN A 159 -24.14 3.97 -2.92
CA ASN A 159 -24.20 5.22 -2.15
C ASN A 159 -23.03 5.33 -1.21
#